data_6a2a8bce5545f100160c4000ee41fd8d
#
_entry.id   6a2a8bce5545f100160c4000ee41fd8d
#
_cell.length_a   1.000
_cell.length_b   1.000
_cell.length_c   1.000
_cell.angle_alpha   90.00
_cell.angle_beta   90.00
_cell.angle_gamma   90.00
#
_symmetry.space_group_name_H-M   'P 1'
#
loop_
_entity.id
_entity.type
_entity.pdbx_description
1 polymer ?
#
loop_
_entity_poly.entity_id
_entity_poly.type
_entity_poly.pdbx_seq_one_letter_code
_entity_poly.pdbx_strand_id
1 'polypeptide(L)'
;QIQRALWGGATEEQIFAATKIDPWFIRQFALINETALEVKNAEKLTRKLLKKAKLAGLSDLQIAHLRRLGDEGENTIRELRWSYDLRPVFKTVDTCAAEFDAATPYYYSCYADETELRPRDREAVIILGSGPNRIGQGIEFDYTCVHAVQELGKNYDTIMVNCNPETVSTDYDMSDRLYFEPLTFEDVLEIYEAEKKMGPIKGVIVQLGGQTPLSLAARLKAAGVPILGTTPESIDLAENRELFGEVLKKADMNAPRYGTALSLDEAREAAHAIGYPVLVRPSYVLGGRGMEIVYDDAQLRKYVDRALKEAQADTVVSGRLPSPLLIDKFLQDAVEIDVDALFDGEEL
;
A
#
# COMPACT_ATOMS: atom_id res chain seq x y z
N GLN A 1 1.79 -4.46 -19.44
CA GLN A 1 2.37 -4.89 -20.74
C GLN A 1 1.99 -3.93 -21.88
N ILE A 2 0.71 -3.51 -22.03
CA ILE A 2 0.26 -2.57 -23.07
C ILE A 2 1.03 -1.26 -23.00
N GLN A 3 1.11 -0.65 -21.84
CA GLN A 3 1.85 0.60 -21.64
C GLN A 3 3.35 0.45 -22.00
N ARG A 4 3.96 -0.67 -21.66
CA ARG A 4 5.34 -0.99 -22.05
C ARG A 4 5.50 -1.08 -23.57
N ALA A 5 4.54 -1.69 -24.25
CA ALA A 5 4.54 -1.80 -25.70
C ALA A 5 4.44 -0.42 -26.37
N LEU A 6 3.53 0.45 -25.89
CA LEU A 6 3.39 1.83 -26.34
C LEU A 6 4.69 2.64 -26.10
N TRP A 7 5.33 2.47 -24.95
CA TRP A 7 6.62 3.11 -24.65
C TRP A 7 7.75 2.61 -25.57
N GLY A 8 7.66 1.35 -25.98
CA GLY A 8 8.56 0.73 -26.96
C GLY A 8 8.27 1.10 -28.43
N GLY A 9 7.24 1.93 -28.68
CA GLY A 9 6.88 2.40 -30.02
C GLY A 9 5.91 1.50 -30.78
N ALA A 10 5.24 0.54 -30.12
CA ALA A 10 4.18 -0.25 -30.74
C ALA A 10 2.97 0.63 -31.06
N THR A 11 2.35 0.41 -32.22
CA THR A 11 1.13 1.13 -32.63
C THR A 11 -0.13 0.54 -32.00
N GLU A 12 -1.23 1.30 -31.99
CA GLU A 12 -2.53 0.84 -31.50
C GLU A 12 -2.99 -0.41 -32.27
N GLU A 13 -2.77 -0.44 -33.60
CA GLU A 13 -3.12 -1.58 -34.46
C GLU A 13 -2.32 -2.85 -34.12
N GLN A 14 -1.02 -2.70 -33.83
CA GLN A 14 -0.19 -3.82 -33.42
C GLN A 14 -0.64 -4.40 -32.08
N ILE A 15 -0.99 -3.54 -31.13
CA ILE A 15 -1.50 -3.96 -29.82
C ILE A 15 -2.86 -4.63 -29.98
N PHE A 16 -3.77 -4.05 -30.78
CA PHE A 16 -5.06 -4.67 -31.07
C PHE A 16 -4.91 -6.04 -31.74
N ALA A 17 -4.04 -6.14 -32.74
CA ALA A 17 -3.79 -7.40 -33.44
C ALA A 17 -3.33 -8.52 -32.48
N ALA A 18 -2.49 -8.17 -31.48
CA ALA A 18 -1.96 -9.11 -30.51
C ALA A 18 -2.94 -9.45 -29.36
N THR A 19 -3.76 -8.48 -28.91
CA THR A 19 -4.53 -8.60 -27.65
C THR A 19 -6.04 -8.77 -27.88
N LYS A 20 -6.55 -8.27 -29.01
CA LYS A 20 -7.99 -8.14 -29.32
C LYS A 20 -8.75 -7.24 -28.34
N ILE A 21 -8.04 -6.42 -27.55
CA ILE A 21 -8.65 -5.42 -26.69
C ILE A 21 -9.23 -4.32 -27.58
N ASP A 22 -10.45 -3.85 -27.24
CA ASP A 22 -11.11 -2.80 -28.01
C ASP A 22 -10.19 -1.57 -28.17
N PRO A 23 -10.05 -1.03 -29.39
CA PRO A 23 -9.19 0.10 -29.71
C PRO A 23 -9.45 1.34 -28.85
N TRP A 24 -10.68 1.53 -28.35
CA TRP A 24 -11.00 2.63 -27.46
C TRP A 24 -10.14 2.60 -26.19
N PHE A 25 -10.00 1.43 -25.55
CA PHE A 25 -9.17 1.28 -24.34
C PHE A 25 -7.69 1.47 -24.66
N ILE A 26 -7.21 0.94 -25.79
CA ILE A 26 -5.80 1.11 -26.22
C ILE A 26 -5.51 2.60 -26.43
N ARG A 27 -6.44 3.35 -27.01
CA ARG A 27 -6.32 4.80 -27.21
C ARG A 27 -6.27 5.55 -25.85
N GLN A 28 -7.02 5.12 -24.83
CA GLN A 28 -6.91 5.73 -23.50
C GLN A 28 -5.50 5.53 -22.92
N PHE A 29 -4.93 4.34 -23.06
CA PHE A 29 -3.53 4.12 -22.67
C PHE A 29 -2.54 4.98 -23.45
N ALA A 30 -2.77 5.20 -24.74
CA ALA A 30 -1.94 6.07 -25.57
C ALA A 30 -2.00 7.54 -25.09
N LEU A 31 -3.18 8.06 -24.77
CA LEU A 31 -3.38 9.41 -24.20
C LEU A 31 -2.67 9.60 -22.85
N ILE A 32 -2.74 8.60 -21.97
CA ILE A 32 -1.99 8.60 -20.70
C ILE A 32 -0.47 8.64 -20.98
N ASN A 33 -0.01 7.84 -21.95
CA ASN A 33 1.38 7.78 -22.34
C ASN A 33 1.89 9.11 -22.93
N GLU A 34 1.11 9.75 -23.78
CA GLU A 34 1.43 11.07 -24.32
C GLU A 34 1.58 12.11 -23.19
N THR A 35 0.66 12.12 -22.23
CA THR A 35 0.74 12.99 -21.06
C THR A 35 1.98 12.70 -20.21
N ALA A 36 2.31 11.42 -20.00
CA ALA A 36 3.51 11.03 -19.29
C ALA A 36 4.80 11.50 -20.00
N LEU A 37 4.84 11.41 -21.33
CA LEU A 37 5.96 11.92 -22.14
C LEU A 37 6.06 13.46 -22.08
N GLU A 38 4.94 14.16 -22.10
CA GLU A 38 4.90 15.61 -21.92
C GLU A 38 5.47 16.02 -20.55
N VAL A 39 5.04 15.35 -19.48
CA VAL A 39 5.58 15.54 -18.12
C VAL A 39 7.08 15.26 -18.07
N LYS A 40 7.52 14.15 -18.66
CA LYS A 40 8.93 13.75 -18.70
C LYS A 40 9.82 14.79 -19.37
N ASN A 41 9.37 15.35 -20.50
CA ASN A 41 10.18 16.21 -21.37
C ASN A 41 9.99 17.72 -21.13
N ALA A 42 9.02 18.12 -20.31
CA ALA A 42 8.78 19.51 -20.01
C ALA A 42 9.98 20.16 -19.30
N GLU A 43 10.34 21.38 -19.66
CA GLU A 43 11.36 22.15 -18.94
C GLU A 43 10.92 22.41 -17.49
N LYS A 44 9.66 22.82 -17.30
CA LYS A 44 9.05 23.11 -16.00
C LYS A 44 7.68 22.45 -15.86
N LEU A 45 7.36 22.00 -14.66
CA LEU A 45 6.04 21.53 -14.30
C LEU A 45 5.15 22.72 -13.94
N THR A 46 4.39 23.20 -14.91
CA THR A 46 3.41 24.29 -14.69
C THR A 46 2.14 23.75 -14.06
N ARG A 47 1.33 24.63 -13.42
CA ARG A 47 0.01 24.26 -12.87
C ARG A 47 -0.87 23.55 -13.92
N LYS A 48 -0.87 24.05 -15.18
CA LYS A 48 -1.65 23.47 -16.28
C LYS A 48 -1.20 22.04 -16.60
N LEU A 49 0.11 21.81 -16.68
CA LEU A 49 0.66 20.48 -16.98
C LEU A 49 0.43 19.50 -15.82
N LEU A 50 0.61 19.96 -14.58
CA LEU A 50 0.29 19.13 -13.41
C LEU A 50 -1.20 18.78 -13.34
N LYS A 51 -2.12 19.75 -13.59
CA LYS A 51 -3.57 19.45 -13.65
C LYS A 51 -3.87 18.43 -14.75
N LYS A 52 -3.26 18.56 -15.93
CA LYS A 52 -3.39 17.57 -17.03
C LYS A 52 -2.89 16.19 -16.61
N ALA A 53 -1.73 16.12 -15.95
CA ALA A 53 -1.16 14.86 -15.47
C ALA A 53 -2.06 14.18 -14.41
N LYS A 54 -2.59 14.95 -13.47
CA LYS A 54 -3.51 14.43 -12.44
C LYS A 54 -4.84 13.95 -13.06
N LEU A 55 -5.40 14.68 -14.01
CA LEU A 55 -6.58 14.26 -14.76
C LEU A 55 -6.35 12.99 -15.60
N ALA A 56 -5.11 12.74 -16.02
CA ALA A 56 -4.71 11.50 -16.69
C ALA A 56 -4.42 10.34 -15.70
N GLY A 57 -4.59 10.56 -14.38
CA GLY A 57 -4.39 9.56 -13.34
C GLY A 57 -2.93 9.35 -12.90
N LEU A 58 -2.01 10.26 -13.25
CA LEU A 58 -0.63 10.15 -12.80
C LEU A 58 -0.50 10.57 -11.33
N SER A 59 0.02 9.69 -10.48
CA SER A 59 0.33 10.01 -9.08
C SER A 59 1.55 10.93 -8.96
N ASP A 60 1.70 11.60 -7.81
CA ASP A 60 2.87 12.41 -7.50
C ASP A 60 4.17 11.58 -7.58
N LEU A 61 4.11 10.33 -7.11
CA LEU A 61 5.22 9.39 -7.24
C LEU A 61 5.56 9.06 -8.70
N GLN A 62 4.56 8.82 -9.55
CA GLN A 62 4.79 8.55 -10.97
C GLN A 62 5.38 9.77 -11.69
N ILE A 63 4.89 10.98 -11.38
CA ILE A 63 5.44 12.22 -11.90
C ILE A 63 6.91 12.40 -11.47
N ALA A 64 7.21 12.14 -10.19
CA ALA A 64 8.57 12.18 -9.67
C ALA A 64 9.52 11.21 -10.38
N HIS A 65 9.07 9.98 -10.63
CA HIS A 65 9.82 8.98 -11.40
C HIS A 65 10.10 9.44 -12.84
N LEU A 66 9.09 9.97 -13.53
CA LEU A 66 9.25 10.51 -14.89
C LEU A 66 10.28 11.64 -14.92
N ARG A 67 10.33 12.43 -13.87
CA ARG A 67 11.27 13.56 -13.69
C ARG A 67 12.61 13.19 -13.07
N ARG A 68 12.80 11.92 -12.65
CA ARG A 68 14.01 11.40 -12.01
C ARG A 68 14.43 12.18 -10.76
N LEU A 69 13.46 12.49 -9.90
CA LEU A 69 13.67 13.33 -8.70
C LEU A 69 14.23 12.57 -7.48
N GLY A 70 14.48 11.25 -7.59
CA GLY A 70 14.97 10.44 -6.47
C GLY A 70 13.92 10.18 -5.39
N ASP A 71 14.35 9.80 -4.20
CA ASP A 71 13.49 9.28 -3.13
C ASP A 71 12.54 10.34 -2.55
N GLU A 72 12.96 11.60 -2.47
CA GLU A 72 12.12 12.72 -2.02
C GLU A 72 11.23 13.30 -3.12
N GLY A 73 11.25 12.71 -4.30
CA GLY A 73 10.56 13.23 -5.46
C GLY A 73 9.05 13.33 -5.30
N GLU A 74 8.40 12.37 -4.65
CA GLU A 74 6.95 12.40 -4.39
C GLU A 74 6.58 13.60 -3.50
N ASN A 75 7.34 13.86 -2.44
CA ASN A 75 7.15 15.02 -1.58
C ASN A 75 7.34 16.32 -2.35
N THR A 76 8.38 16.40 -3.18
CA THR A 76 8.66 17.58 -4.03
C THR A 76 7.50 17.88 -4.98
N ILE A 77 6.92 16.87 -5.62
CA ILE A 77 5.76 17.06 -6.53
C ILE A 77 4.53 17.46 -5.74
N ARG A 78 4.26 16.84 -4.59
CA ARG A 78 3.14 17.21 -3.71
C ARG A 78 3.24 18.68 -3.28
N GLU A 79 4.39 19.12 -2.78
CA GLU A 79 4.61 20.49 -2.36
C GLU A 79 4.45 21.48 -3.50
N LEU A 80 4.97 21.17 -4.69
CA LEU A 80 4.78 21.97 -5.89
C LEU A 80 3.29 22.06 -6.26
N ARG A 81 2.57 20.95 -6.25
CA ARG A 81 1.14 20.88 -6.53
C ARG A 81 0.34 21.73 -5.52
N TRP A 82 0.67 21.59 -4.24
CA TRP A 82 0.03 22.39 -3.18
C TRP A 82 0.33 23.88 -3.31
N SER A 83 1.56 24.26 -3.71
CA SER A 83 1.91 25.66 -3.95
C SER A 83 1.09 26.30 -5.08
N TYR A 84 0.57 25.51 -6.00
CA TYR A 84 -0.33 25.93 -7.07
C TYR A 84 -1.81 25.86 -6.68
N ASP A 85 -2.13 25.56 -5.43
CA ASP A 85 -3.49 25.25 -4.97
C ASP A 85 -4.19 24.20 -5.87
N LEU A 86 -3.43 23.19 -6.27
CA LEU A 86 -3.92 22.08 -7.07
C LEU A 86 -4.11 20.85 -6.17
N ARG A 87 -5.30 20.75 -5.61
CA ARG A 87 -5.74 19.68 -4.71
C ARG A 87 -6.89 18.90 -5.34
N PRO A 88 -7.05 17.61 -5.04
CA PRO A 88 -8.28 16.91 -5.39
C PRO A 88 -9.46 17.49 -4.63
N VAL A 89 -10.63 17.40 -5.23
CA VAL A 89 -11.93 17.57 -4.60
C VAL A 89 -12.61 16.22 -4.53
N PHE A 90 -13.59 16.08 -3.64
CA PHE A 90 -14.28 14.80 -3.47
C PHE A 90 -15.73 14.96 -3.87
N LYS A 91 -16.19 14.03 -4.72
CA LYS A 91 -17.54 13.97 -5.26
C LYS A 91 -18.26 12.76 -4.71
N THR A 92 -19.57 12.87 -4.57
CA THR A 92 -20.44 11.77 -4.19
C THR A 92 -20.66 10.83 -5.37
N VAL A 93 -20.66 9.52 -5.12
CA VAL A 93 -21.03 8.55 -6.15
C VAL A 93 -22.56 8.55 -6.31
N ASP A 94 -23.02 8.92 -7.50
CA ASP A 94 -24.44 8.81 -7.84
C ASP A 94 -24.78 7.35 -8.20
N THR A 95 -25.49 6.67 -7.31
CA THR A 95 -25.96 5.30 -7.48
C THR A 95 -27.34 5.20 -8.10
N CYS A 96 -27.99 6.35 -8.38
CA CYS A 96 -29.37 6.43 -8.85
C CYS A 96 -29.48 6.96 -10.29
N ALA A 97 -28.38 7.06 -11.04
CA ALA A 97 -28.35 7.55 -12.43
C ALA A 97 -29.04 8.90 -12.64
N ALA A 98 -28.94 9.78 -11.65
CA ALA A 98 -29.59 11.09 -11.57
C ALA A 98 -31.14 11.06 -11.63
N GLU A 99 -31.76 9.90 -11.43
CA GLU A 99 -33.23 9.81 -11.32
C GLU A 99 -33.74 10.25 -9.96
N PHE A 100 -32.91 10.07 -8.91
CA PHE A 100 -33.19 10.47 -7.53
C PHE A 100 -31.91 11.00 -6.87
N ASP A 101 -32.05 11.78 -5.80
CA ASP A 101 -30.91 12.18 -4.99
C ASP A 101 -30.26 10.94 -4.35
N ALA A 102 -29.01 10.68 -4.67
CA ALA A 102 -28.26 9.58 -4.09
C ALA A 102 -27.88 9.92 -2.64
N ALA A 103 -28.43 9.18 -1.68
CA ALA A 103 -28.11 9.30 -0.27
C ALA A 103 -27.07 8.26 0.16
N THR A 104 -25.92 8.22 -0.54
CA THR A 104 -24.84 7.28 -0.25
C THR A 104 -23.68 7.97 0.47
N PRO A 105 -22.95 7.24 1.35
CA PRO A 105 -21.75 7.78 2.01
C PRO A 105 -20.52 7.73 1.10
N TYR A 106 -20.67 7.42 -0.19
CA TYR A 106 -19.60 7.09 -1.13
C TYR A 106 -18.98 8.32 -1.78
N TYR A 107 -17.69 8.47 -1.61
CA TYR A 107 -16.90 9.56 -2.20
C TYR A 107 -15.79 9.01 -3.08
N TYR A 108 -15.42 9.78 -4.10
CA TYR A 108 -14.24 9.59 -4.93
C TYR A 108 -13.54 10.90 -5.21
N SER A 109 -12.25 10.88 -5.41
CA SER A 109 -11.46 12.06 -5.73
C SER A 109 -11.49 12.40 -7.22
N CYS A 110 -11.45 13.68 -7.52
CA CYS A 110 -11.22 14.17 -8.87
C CYS A 110 -10.57 15.57 -8.82
N TYR A 111 -10.07 16.05 -9.97
CA TYR A 111 -9.49 17.39 -10.08
C TYR A 111 -10.48 18.37 -10.75
N ALA A 112 -11.72 18.36 -10.24
CA ALA A 112 -12.77 19.32 -10.61
C ALA A 112 -12.64 20.64 -9.80
N ASP A 113 -13.64 21.51 -9.87
CA ASP A 113 -13.57 22.83 -9.25
C ASP A 113 -14.22 22.88 -7.85
N GLU A 114 -15.16 21.98 -7.54
CA GLU A 114 -15.95 22.02 -6.30
C GLU A 114 -15.98 20.66 -5.59
N THR A 115 -15.92 20.69 -4.25
CA THR A 115 -16.10 19.50 -3.42
C THR A 115 -17.57 19.36 -2.98
N GLU A 116 -18.02 18.13 -2.80
CA GLU A 116 -19.34 17.78 -2.24
C GLU A 116 -19.26 17.30 -0.78
N LEU A 117 -18.06 17.38 -0.17
CA LEU A 117 -17.91 17.09 1.24
C LEU A 117 -18.73 18.07 2.09
N ARG A 118 -19.43 17.54 3.08
CA ARG A 118 -20.23 18.32 4.01
C ARG A 118 -19.50 18.46 5.35
N PRO A 119 -19.60 19.63 6.02
CA PRO A 119 -19.09 19.79 7.37
C PRO A 119 -19.71 18.75 8.33
N ARG A 120 -18.98 18.41 9.38
CA ARG A 120 -19.44 17.56 10.47
C ARG A 120 -19.02 18.18 11.80
N ASP A 121 -19.84 17.99 12.82
CA ASP A 121 -19.62 18.53 14.16
C ASP A 121 -18.93 17.52 15.08
N ARG A 122 -19.15 16.23 14.82
CA ARG A 122 -18.63 15.13 15.62
C ARG A 122 -17.18 14.83 15.21
N GLU A 123 -16.32 14.48 16.19
CA GLU A 123 -14.96 14.04 15.92
C GLU A 123 -14.97 12.73 15.15
N ALA A 124 -14.12 12.60 14.15
CA ALA A 124 -14.06 11.42 13.29
C ALA A 124 -12.78 10.61 13.47
N VAL A 125 -12.88 9.32 13.14
CA VAL A 125 -11.75 8.40 13.01
C VAL A 125 -11.73 7.89 11.57
N ILE A 126 -10.55 7.95 10.96
CA ILE A 126 -10.30 7.36 9.63
C ILE A 126 -9.78 5.94 9.80
N ILE A 127 -10.36 4.98 9.08
CA ILE A 127 -9.98 3.57 9.11
C ILE A 127 -9.53 3.17 7.70
N LEU A 128 -8.32 2.68 7.56
CA LEU A 128 -7.80 2.21 6.28
C LEU A 128 -8.12 0.72 6.11
N GLY A 129 -8.80 0.39 5.03
CA GLY A 129 -9.17 -0.98 4.67
C GLY A 129 -8.01 -1.79 4.06
N SER A 130 -8.34 -3.00 3.62
CA SER A 130 -7.35 -3.96 3.10
C SER A 130 -6.93 -3.71 1.65
N GLY A 131 -7.68 -2.87 0.92
CA GLY A 131 -7.49 -2.73 -0.52
C GLY A 131 -7.98 -3.96 -1.30
N PRO A 132 -7.49 -4.19 -2.52
CA PRO A 132 -7.90 -5.32 -3.33
C PRO A 132 -7.44 -6.65 -2.72
N ASN A 133 -8.24 -7.69 -2.91
CA ASN A 133 -7.91 -9.04 -2.48
C ASN A 133 -6.60 -9.51 -3.09
N ARG A 134 -5.75 -10.14 -2.27
CA ARG A 134 -4.45 -10.68 -2.67
C ARG A 134 -4.31 -12.13 -2.22
N ILE A 135 -3.50 -12.90 -2.94
CA ILE A 135 -3.12 -14.24 -2.49
C ILE A 135 -2.39 -14.12 -1.15
N GLY A 136 -2.84 -14.86 -0.14
CA GLY A 136 -2.30 -14.82 1.22
C GLY A 136 -2.92 -13.75 2.12
N GLN A 137 -3.89 -12.99 1.65
CA GLN A 137 -4.77 -12.13 2.44
C GLN A 137 -6.18 -12.70 2.44
N GLY A 138 -6.72 -12.98 3.61
CA GLY A 138 -8.08 -13.45 3.76
C GLY A 138 -9.06 -12.33 4.10
N ILE A 139 -10.29 -12.71 4.30
CA ILE A 139 -11.41 -11.84 4.67
C ILE A 139 -11.26 -11.24 6.09
N GLU A 140 -10.38 -11.78 6.91
CA GLU A 140 -10.13 -11.34 8.28
C GLU A 140 -9.76 -9.86 8.39
N PHE A 141 -9.06 -9.33 7.40
CA PHE A 141 -8.70 -7.90 7.37
C PHE A 141 -9.90 -6.98 7.12
N ASP A 142 -10.89 -7.43 6.34
CA ASP A 142 -12.13 -6.70 6.19
C ASP A 142 -13.02 -6.84 7.43
N TYR A 143 -13.09 -8.05 7.99
CA TYR A 143 -13.82 -8.34 9.22
C TYR A 143 -13.37 -7.45 10.39
N THR A 144 -12.07 -7.29 10.60
CA THR A 144 -11.54 -6.41 11.65
C THR A 144 -11.86 -4.94 11.40
N CYS A 145 -11.85 -4.48 10.15
CA CYS A 145 -12.26 -3.13 9.79
C CYS A 145 -13.75 -2.88 10.09
N VAL A 146 -14.62 -3.84 9.75
CA VAL A 146 -16.06 -3.78 10.04
C VAL A 146 -16.33 -3.64 11.54
N HIS A 147 -15.70 -4.48 12.35
CA HIS A 147 -15.85 -4.39 13.81
C HIS A 147 -15.31 -3.09 14.40
N ALA A 148 -14.20 -2.57 13.85
CA ALA A 148 -13.67 -1.28 14.27
C ALA A 148 -14.66 -0.15 13.95
N VAL A 149 -15.26 -0.15 12.75
CA VAL A 149 -16.30 0.83 12.39
C VAL A 149 -17.47 0.76 13.34
N GLN A 150 -18.01 -0.43 13.60
CA GLN A 150 -19.15 -0.64 14.51
C GLN A 150 -18.88 -0.18 15.94
N GLU A 151 -17.67 -0.47 16.46
CA GLU A 151 -17.32 -0.07 17.84
C GLU A 151 -17.06 1.44 17.95
N LEU A 152 -16.27 1.99 17.03
CA LEU A 152 -15.92 3.41 17.02
C LEU A 152 -17.12 4.30 16.69
N GLY A 153 -18.04 3.84 15.85
CA GLY A 153 -19.27 4.55 15.49
C GLY A 153 -20.17 4.92 16.66
N LYS A 154 -20.02 4.24 17.81
CA LYS A 154 -20.72 4.59 19.05
C LYS A 154 -20.31 5.98 19.57
N ASN A 155 -19.05 6.38 19.36
CA ASN A 155 -18.47 7.60 19.94
C ASN A 155 -17.94 8.60 18.91
N TYR A 156 -17.63 8.18 17.68
CA TYR A 156 -17.01 8.97 16.61
C TYR A 156 -17.80 8.83 15.31
N ASP A 157 -17.65 9.81 14.43
CA ASP A 157 -17.98 9.58 13.03
C ASP A 157 -16.90 8.68 12.41
N THR A 158 -17.32 7.71 11.63
CA THR A 158 -16.41 6.74 11.02
C THR A 158 -16.21 7.04 9.55
N ILE A 159 -14.93 7.13 9.15
CA ILE A 159 -14.53 7.39 7.78
C ILE A 159 -13.73 6.19 7.29
N MET A 160 -14.31 5.40 6.39
CA MET A 160 -13.64 4.27 5.79
C MET A 160 -12.93 4.68 4.50
N VAL A 161 -11.70 4.20 4.28
CA VAL A 161 -10.97 4.35 3.02
C VAL A 161 -10.64 2.96 2.50
N ASN A 162 -11.22 2.58 1.36
CA ASN A 162 -10.96 1.28 0.73
C ASN A 162 -11.20 1.37 -0.78
N CYS A 163 -10.48 0.58 -1.55
CA CYS A 163 -10.63 0.51 -3.01
C CYS A 163 -11.25 -0.81 -3.51
N ASN A 164 -11.68 -1.69 -2.61
CA ASN A 164 -12.40 -2.92 -2.96
C ASN A 164 -13.91 -2.69 -2.81
N PRO A 165 -14.69 -2.64 -3.91
CA PRO A 165 -16.12 -2.41 -3.84
C PRO A 165 -16.93 -3.67 -3.49
N GLU A 166 -16.29 -4.82 -3.43
CA GLU A 166 -16.93 -6.14 -3.24
C GLU A 166 -16.66 -6.70 -1.83
N THR A 167 -16.76 -5.85 -0.79
CA THR A 167 -16.49 -6.27 0.58
C THR A 167 -17.38 -5.53 1.59
N VAL A 168 -17.62 -6.12 2.76
CA VAL A 168 -18.59 -5.62 3.75
C VAL A 168 -18.22 -4.24 4.30
N SER A 169 -16.93 -3.94 4.50
CA SER A 169 -16.49 -2.62 4.98
C SER A 169 -16.87 -1.48 4.02
N THR A 170 -17.22 -1.80 2.78
CA THR A 170 -17.64 -0.83 1.75
C THR A 170 -19.15 -0.82 1.48
N ASP A 171 -19.95 -1.51 2.30
CA ASP A 171 -21.39 -1.42 2.22
C ASP A 171 -21.88 -0.02 2.66
N TYR A 172 -22.98 0.42 2.07
CA TYR A 172 -23.51 1.79 2.19
C TYR A 172 -23.96 2.17 3.61
N ASP A 173 -24.25 1.19 4.43
CA ASP A 173 -24.73 1.35 5.81
C ASP A 173 -23.65 1.06 6.87
N MET A 174 -22.41 0.84 6.45
CA MET A 174 -21.35 0.45 7.35
C MET A 174 -20.68 1.64 8.03
N SER A 175 -20.29 2.66 7.30
CA SER A 175 -19.59 3.84 7.84
C SER A 175 -20.32 5.14 7.47
N ASP A 176 -20.07 6.23 8.24
CA ASP A 176 -20.67 7.53 7.96
C ASP A 176 -20.14 8.14 6.65
N ARG A 177 -18.90 7.83 6.29
CA ARG A 177 -18.29 8.20 5.01
C ARG A 177 -17.37 7.08 4.52
N LEU A 178 -17.41 6.86 3.21
CA LEU A 178 -16.54 5.89 2.54
C LEU A 178 -15.88 6.53 1.33
N TYR A 179 -14.57 6.46 1.28
CA TYR A 179 -13.77 6.89 0.15
C TYR A 179 -13.33 5.68 -0.66
N PHE A 180 -13.79 5.61 -1.90
CA PHE A 180 -13.30 4.66 -2.89
C PHE A 180 -12.00 5.19 -3.51
N GLU A 181 -10.91 5.03 -2.76
CA GLU A 181 -9.61 5.53 -3.16
C GLU A 181 -8.52 4.48 -2.98
N PRO A 182 -7.45 4.54 -3.78
CA PRO A 182 -6.27 3.71 -3.55
C PRO A 182 -5.67 3.97 -2.18
N LEU A 183 -5.16 2.92 -1.54
CA LEU A 183 -4.45 3.03 -0.28
C LEU A 183 -2.99 3.43 -0.53
N THR A 184 -2.80 4.63 -1.08
CA THR A 184 -1.48 5.25 -1.27
C THR A 184 -1.26 6.39 -0.29
N PHE A 185 -0.01 6.79 -0.11
CA PHE A 185 0.30 7.91 0.77
C PHE A 185 -0.34 9.22 0.27
N GLU A 186 -0.31 9.46 -1.04
CA GLU A 186 -0.93 10.64 -1.65
C GLU A 186 -2.42 10.70 -1.36
N ASP A 187 -3.16 9.64 -1.69
CA ASP A 187 -4.61 9.63 -1.58
C ASP A 187 -5.08 9.73 -0.14
N VAL A 188 -4.47 8.96 0.77
CA VAL A 188 -4.82 8.98 2.20
C VAL A 188 -4.53 10.34 2.84
N LEU A 189 -3.38 10.96 2.50
CA LEU A 189 -3.05 12.29 3.01
C LEU A 189 -4.01 13.37 2.49
N GLU A 190 -4.43 13.30 1.22
CA GLU A 190 -5.40 14.24 0.66
C GLU A 190 -6.78 14.08 1.29
N ILE A 191 -7.22 12.85 1.58
CA ILE A 191 -8.46 12.60 2.33
C ILE A 191 -8.36 13.20 3.73
N TYR A 192 -7.28 12.92 4.46
CA TYR A 192 -7.08 13.45 5.81
C TYR A 192 -7.14 14.99 5.83
N GLU A 193 -6.42 15.65 4.91
CA GLU A 193 -6.39 17.11 4.82
C GLU A 193 -7.74 17.70 4.40
N ALA A 194 -8.50 17.02 3.55
CA ALA A 194 -9.84 17.45 3.17
C ALA A 194 -10.83 17.31 4.34
N GLU A 195 -10.83 16.16 5.01
CA GLU A 195 -11.70 15.88 6.16
C GLU A 195 -11.42 16.77 7.37
N LYS A 196 -10.14 17.12 7.58
CA LYS A 196 -9.73 18.08 8.62
C LYS A 196 -10.35 19.47 8.45
N LYS A 197 -10.69 19.86 7.21
CA LYS A 197 -11.40 21.10 6.92
C LYS A 197 -12.91 20.97 7.19
N MET A 198 -13.43 19.75 7.18
CA MET A 198 -14.85 19.47 7.39
C MET A 198 -15.22 19.32 8.87
N GLY A 199 -14.25 19.00 9.73
CA GLY A 199 -14.49 18.86 11.18
C GLY A 199 -13.30 18.24 11.90
N PRO A 200 -13.37 18.05 13.23
CA PRO A 200 -12.28 17.48 14.01
C PRO A 200 -12.01 16.01 13.64
N ILE A 201 -10.74 15.63 13.59
CA ILE A 201 -10.28 14.26 13.34
C ILE A 201 -9.42 13.81 14.51
N LYS A 202 -9.76 12.67 15.10
CA LYS A 202 -8.98 12.00 16.15
C LYS A 202 -7.65 11.48 15.60
N GLY A 203 -7.70 10.80 14.47
CA GLY A 203 -6.55 10.20 13.79
C GLY A 203 -6.93 9.11 12.82
N VAL A 204 -5.91 8.33 12.40
CA VAL A 204 -6.02 7.28 11.39
C VAL A 204 -5.60 5.94 11.98
N ILE A 205 -6.40 4.90 11.76
CA ILE A 205 -6.08 3.50 12.08
C ILE A 205 -5.52 2.83 10.84
N VAL A 206 -4.32 2.26 10.95
CA VAL A 206 -3.57 1.68 9.84
C VAL A 206 -3.36 0.17 9.96
N GLN A 207 -3.59 -0.43 11.13
CA GLN A 207 -3.19 -1.82 11.42
C GLN A 207 -4.24 -2.89 11.09
N LEU A 208 -5.49 -2.51 10.83
CA LEU A 208 -6.57 -3.47 10.65
C LEU A 208 -6.68 -4.01 9.22
N GLY A 209 -6.23 -3.26 8.23
CA GLY A 209 -6.33 -3.58 6.81
C GLY A 209 -5.16 -4.39 6.24
N GLY A 210 -4.30 -4.97 7.08
CA GLY A 210 -3.12 -5.73 6.65
C GLY A 210 -1.94 -4.87 6.20
N GLN A 211 -1.04 -5.43 5.42
CA GLN A 211 0.27 -4.84 5.11
C GLN A 211 0.22 -3.53 4.31
N THR A 212 -0.79 -3.35 3.45
CA THR A 212 -0.88 -2.16 2.60
C THR A 212 -1.05 -0.88 3.43
N PRO A 213 -2.10 -0.74 4.27
CA PRO A 213 -2.23 0.44 5.11
C PRO A 213 -1.14 0.51 6.20
N LEU A 214 -0.69 -0.63 6.73
CA LEU A 214 0.37 -0.68 7.72
C LEU A 214 1.66 -0.02 7.22
N SER A 215 2.02 -0.25 5.97
CA SER A 215 3.21 0.35 5.35
C SER A 215 3.17 1.87 5.21
N LEU A 216 2.00 2.49 5.38
CA LEU A 216 1.83 3.95 5.33
C LEU A 216 2.08 4.64 6.67
N ALA A 217 2.12 3.89 7.78
CA ALA A 217 2.13 4.42 9.14
C ALA A 217 3.22 5.47 9.39
N ALA A 218 4.48 5.13 9.09
CA ALA A 218 5.62 6.01 9.32
C ALA A 218 5.54 7.30 8.47
N ARG A 219 5.15 7.17 7.20
CA ARG A 219 5.03 8.31 6.29
C ARG A 219 3.88 9.25 6.67
N LEU A 220 2.74 8.71 7.06
CA LEU A 220 1.59 9.50 7.53
C LEU A 220 1.95 10.25 8.82
N LYS A 221 2.62 9.58 9.78
CA LYS A 221 3.10 10.23 11.01
C LYS A 221 4.09 11.35 10.70
N ALA A 222 5.04 11.12 9.80
CA ALA A 222 6.01 12.15 9.37
C ALA A 222 5.32 13.36 8.71
N ALA A 223 4.18 13.16 8.06
CA ALA A 223 3.34 14.22 7.50
C ALA A 223 2.42 14.91 8.54
N GLY A 224 2.52 14.54 9.83
CA GLY A 224 1.74 15.14 10.92
C GLY A 224 0.35 14.53 11.12
N VAL A 225 0.07 13.37 10.52
CA VAL A 225 -1.19 12.63 10.71
C VAL A 225 -1.11 11.83 12.01
N PRO A 226 -2.03 12.01 12.98
CA PRO A 226 -2.09 11.19 14.18
C PRO A 226 -2.42 9.74 13.84
N ILE A 227 -1.58 8.80 14.25
CA ILE A 227 -1.83 7.37 14.11
C ILE A 227 -2.44 6.85 15.41
N LEU A 228 -3.57 6.18 15.30
CA LEU A 228 -4.28 5.58 16.43
C LEU A 228 -3.96 4.09 16.57
N GLY A 229 -3.99 3.60 17.79
CA GLY A 229 -3.63 2.23 18.12
C GLY A 229 -2.13 2.04 18.24
N THR A 230 -1.57 1.00 17.62
CA THR A 230 -0.13 0.71 17.68
C THR A 230 0.69 1.81 17.01
N THR A 231 1.71 2.29 17.71
CA THR A 231 2.56 3.37 17.19
C THR A 231 3.39 2.90 15.99
N PRO A 232 3.72 3.78 15.03
CA PRO A 232 4.58 3.40 13.90
C PRO A 232 5.94 2.82 14.33
N GLU A 233 6.48 3.29 15.45
CA GLU A 233 7.73 2.76 16.02
C GLU A 233 7.57 1.32 16.52
N SER A 234 6.45 1.01 17.17
CA SER A 234 6.14 -0.35 17.62
C SER A 234 5.83 -1.29 16.44
N ILE A 235 5.21 -0.76 15.38
CA ILE A 235 4.99 -1.50 14.14
C ILE A 235 6.34 -1.86 13.50
N ASP A 236 7.24 -0.89 13.34
CA ASP A 236 8.57 -1.13 12.78
C ASP A 236 9.39 -2.10 13.65
N LEU A 237 9.32 -1.96 14.96
CA LEU A 237 9.97 -2.87 15.91
C LEU A 237 9.49 -4.33 15.74
N ALA A 238 8.21 -4.53 15.50
CA ALA A 238 7.63 -5.86 15.31
C ALA A 238 7.90 -6.46 13.92
N GLU A 239 7.87 -5.61 12.88
CA GLU A 239 8.06 -6.03 11.49
C GLU A 239 9.55 -6.23 11.13
N ASN A 240 10.44 -5.47 11.75
CA ASN A 240 11.88 -5.57 11.51
C ASN A 240 12.49 -6.70 12.33
N ARG A 241 12.96 -7.74 11.63
CA ARG A 241 13.50 -8.95 12.28
C ARG A 241 14.69 -8.71 13.18
N GLU A 242 15.57 -7.78 12.83
CA GLU A 242 16.75 -7.49 13.64
C GLU A 242 16.30 -6.81 14.95
N LEU A 243 15.44 -5.80 14.84
CA LEU A 243 14.91 -5.09 16.01
C LEU A 243 14.07 -6.02 16.88
N PHE A 244 13.22 -6.84 16.28
CA PHE A 244 12.42 -7.81 17.02
C PHE A 244 13.29 -8.89 17.69
N GLY A 245 14.33 -9.36 17.02
CA GLY A 245 15.32 -10.27 17.59
C GLY A 245 16.02 -9.69 18.83
N GLU A 246 16.29 -8.39 18.85
CA GLU A 246 16.81 -7.71 20.04
C GLU A 246 15.78 -7.66 21.18
N VAL A 247 14.50 -7.45 20.87
CA VAL A 247 13.41 -7.49 21.86
C VAL A 247 13.35 -8.87 22.52
N LEU A 248 13.32 -9.93 21.70
CA LEU A 248 13.29 -11.30 22.21
C LEU A 248 14.50 -11.61 23.09
N LYS A 249 15.69 -11.17 22.67
CA LYS A 249 16.91 -11.35 23.45
C LYS A 249 16.87 -10.60 24.79
N LYS A 250 16.36 -9.36 24.80
CA LYS A 250 16.19 -8.57 26.04
C LYS A 250 15.15 -9.21 26.99
N ALA A 251 14.14 -9.85 26.41
CA ALA A 251 13.10 -10.56 27.16
C ALA A 251 13.52 -11.98 27.60
N ASP A 252 14.77 -12.38 27.33
CA ASP A 252 15.29 -13.76 27.56
C ASP A 252 14.40 -14.86 26.93
N MET A 253 13.85 -14.56 25.77
CA MET A 253 12.99 -15.48 25.00
C MET A 253 13.79 -16.21 23.94
N ASN A 254 13.56 -17.52 23.82
CA ASN A 254 14.15 -18.33 22.78
C ASN A 254 13.48 -18.05 21.42
N ALA A 255 14.29 -17.79 20.39
CA ALA A 255 13.86 -17.70 19.02
C ALA A 255 14.67 -18.66 18.13
N PRO A 256 14.11 -19.18 17.04
CA PRO A 256 14.88 -19.91 16.05
C PRO A 256 16.04 -19.06 15.55
N ARG A 257 17.21 -19.68 15.35
CA ARG A 257 18.35 -18.95 14.74
C ARG A 257 17.96 -18.53 13.34
N TYR A 258 18.35 -17.31 12.98
CA TYR A 258 18.09 -16.74 11.67
C TYR A 258 19.30 -15.98 11.13
N GLY A 259 19.31 -15.75 9.84
CA GLY A 259 20.26 -14.89 9.14
C GLY A 259 19.62 -14.23 7.94
N THR A 260 20.27 -13.19 7.43
CA THR A 260 19.89 -12.48 6.22
C THR A 260 20.96 -12.61 5.17
N ALA A 261 20.61 -12.60 3.89
CA ALA A 261 21.56 -12.70 2.80
C ALA A 261 21.11 -11.89 1.58
N LEU A 262 22.05 -11.17 0.98
CA LEU A 262 21.88 -10.47 -0.30
C LEU A 262 22.56 -11.21 -1.46
N SER A 263 23.34 -12.26 -1.15
CA SER A 263 24.09 -13.07 -2.12
C SER A 263 24.03 -14.55 -1.76
N LEU A 264 24.42 -15.40 -2.72
CA LEU A 264 24.51 -16.84 -2.50
C LEU A 264 25.56 -17.21 -1.43
N ASP A 265 26.69 -16.51 -1.41
CA ASP A 265 27.76 -16.81 -0.46
C ASP A 265 27.35 -16.45 0.96
N GLU A 266 26.73 -15.28 1.17
CA GLU A 266 26.13 -14.90 2.44
C GLU A 266 25.04 -15.89 2.88
N ALA A 267 24.19 -16.34 1.94
CA ALA A 267 23.15 -17.32 2.22
C ALA A 267 23.74 -18.65 2.70
N ARG A 268 24.83 -19.09 2.10
CA ARG A 268 25.53 -20.31 2.50
C ARG A 268 26.17 -20.17 3.88
N GLU A 269 26.85 -19.06 4.16
CA GLU A 269 27.44 -18.78 5.46
C GLU A 269 26.37 -18.78 6.56
N ALA A 270 25.25 -18.11 6.32
CA ALA A 270 24.12 -18.08 7.25
C ALA A 270 23.54 -19.48 7.48
N ALA A 271 23.30 -20.26 6.40
CA ALA A 271 22.77 -21.61 6.50
C ALA A 271 23.69 -22.55 7.28
N HIS A 272 25.01 -22.46 7.07
CA HIS A 272 26.00 -23.27 7.81
C HIS A 272 26.05 -22.87 9.29
N ALA A 273 25.99 -21.56 9.61
CA ALA A 273 25.95 -21.09 11.00
C ALA A 273 24.69 -21.53 11.75
N ILE A 274 23.55 -21.60 11.03
CA ILE A 274 22.25 -22.03 11.58
C ILE A 274 22.17 -23.57 11.69
N GLY A 275 22.70 -24.26 10.67
CA GLY A 275 22.61 -25.73 10.50
C GLY A 275 21.32 -26.14 9.78
N TYR A 276 21.45 -26.99 8.77
CA TYR A 276 20.32 -27.54 8.02
C TYR A 276 19.39 -28.40 8.89
N PRO A 277 18.08 -28.56 8.56
CA PRO A 277 17.38 -27.85 7.50
C PRO A 277 17.11 -26.39 7.86
N VAL A 278 17.06 -25.55 6.82
CA VAL A 278 16.71 -24.14 6.94
C VAL A 278 15.51 -23.79 6.07
N LEU A 279 14.69 -22.83 6.51
CA LEU A 279 13.63 -22.23 5.72
C LEU A 279 14.20 -20.97 5.06
N VAL A 280 14.10 -20.91 3.74
CA VAL A 280 14.54 -19.74 2.96
C VAL A 280 13.33 -19.04 2.39
N ARG A 281 13.27 -17.71 2.55
CA ARG A 281 12.16 -16.89 2.06
C ARG A 281 12.62 -15.47 1.73
N PRO A 282 11.95 -14.76 0.78
CA PRO A 282 12.12 -13.32 0.61
C PRO A 282 11.60 -12.56 1.84
N SER A 283 12.15 -11.38 2.14
CA SER A 283 11.82 -10.62 3.35
C SER A 283 10.38 -10.10 3.41
N TYR A 284 9.70 -9.94 2.26
CA TYR A 284 8.37 -9.31 2.19
C TYR A 284 7.38 -10.16 1.39
N VAL A 285 7.20 -11.42 1.79
CA VAL A 285 6.26 -12.32 1.13
C VAL A 285 5.16 -12.74 2.09
N LEU A 286 3.92 -12.63 1.64
CA LEU A 286 2.73 -13.09 2.35
C LEU A 286 2.24 -14.44 1.79
N GLY A 287 1.58 -15.23 2.64
CA GLY A 287 0.93 -16.48 2.26
C GLY A 287 1.88 -17.58 1.81
N GLY A 288 3.08 -17.65 2.37
CA GLY A 288 4.03 -18.74 2.09
C GLY A 288 4.60 -18.75 0.67
N ARG A 289 4.29 -17.77 -0.16
CA ARG A 289 4.79 -17.71 -1.54
C ARG A 289 6.29 -17.52 -1.56
N GLY A 290 6.97 -18.37 -2.33
CA GLY A 290 8.42 -18.30 -2.45
C GLY A 290 9.19 -18.78 -1.21
N MET A 291 8.54 -19.46 -0.26
CA MET A 291 9.21 -20.14 0.86
C MET A 291 9.57 -21.56 0.49
N GLU A 292 10.75 -22.02 0.90
CA GLU A 292 11.20 -23.38 0.65
C GLU A 292 12.07 -23.90 1.80
N ILE A 293 11.81 -25.13 2.23
CA ILE A 293 12.67 -25.84 3.18
C ILE A 293 13.85 -26.43 2.42
N VAL A 294 15.03 -26.11 2.87
CA VAL A 294 16.29 -26.48 2.21
C VAL A 294 17.11 -27.36 3.14
N TYR A 295 17.56 -28.47 2.63
CA TYR A 295 18.26 -29.51 3.41
C TYR A 295 19.76 -29.57 3.15
N ASP A 296 20.25 -28.93 2.07
CA ASP A 296 21.65 -28.92 1.70
C ASP A 296 22.03 -27.71 0.83
N ASP A 297 23.33 -27.52 0.57
CA ASP A 297 23.89 -26.44 -0.22
C ASP A 297 23.43 -26.46 -1.68
N ALA A 298 23.14 -27.62 -2.25
CA ALA A 298 22.73 -27.72 -3.66
C ALA A 298 21.31 -27.18 -3.84
N GLN A 299 20.42 -27.53 -2.92
CA GLN A 299 19.05 -27.00 -2.88
C GLN A 299 19.06 -25.49 -2.59
N LEU A 300 19.90 -25.04 -1.62
CA LEU A 300 20.06 -23.63 -1.30
C LEU A 300 20.47 -22.81 -2.52
N ARG A 301 21.47 -23.25 -3.25
CA ARG A 301 21.93 -22.58 -4.49
C ARG A 301 20.79 -22.44 -5.50
N LYS A 302 20.10 -23.55 -5.78
CA LYS A 302 18.98 -23.57 -6.73
C LYS A 302 17.87 -22.59 -6.35
N TYR A 303 17.56 -22.52 -5.06
CA TYR A 303 16.55 -21.58 -4.53
C TYR A 303 17.02 -20.14 -4.68
N VAL A 304 18.21 -19.80 -4.18
CA VAL A 304 18.74 -18.43 -4.18
C VAL A 304 18.86 -17.87 -5.61
N ASP A 305 19.35 -18.66 -6.56
CA ASP A 305 19.46 -18.28 -7.97
C ASP A 305 18.08 -17.94 -8.58
N ARG A 306 17.02 -18.66 -8.19
CA ARG A 306 15.64 -18.39 -8.61
C ARG A 306 15.11 -17.13 -7.95
N ALA A 307 15.22 -16.99 -6.63
CA ALA A 307 14.72 -15.87 -5.86
C ALA A 307 15.39 -14.55 -6.25
N LEU A 308 16.69 -14.54 -6.49
CA LEU A 308 17.42 -13.36 -6.96
C LEU A 308 16.99 -12.94 -8.38
N LYS A 309 16.67 -13.90 -9.26
CA LYS A 309 16.14 -13.58 -10.60
C LYS A 309 14.75 -12.96 -10.51
N GLU A 310 13.90 -13.48 -9.65
CA GLU A 310 12.54 -12.95 -9.41
C GLU A 310 12.61 -11.55 -8.77
N ALA A 311 13.46 -11.35 -7.77
CA ALA A 311 13.67 -10.06 -7.13
C ALA A 311 14.21 -8.99 -8.09
N GLN A 312 15.14 -9.35 -8.97
CA GLN A 312 15.65 -8.44 -10.01
C GLN A 312 14.57 -8.03 -11.02
N ALA A 313 13.69 -8.95 -11.38
CA ALA A 313 12.56 -8.66 -12.27
C ALA A 313 11.57 -7.67 -11.62
N ASP A 314 11.26 -7.85 -10.34
CA ASP A 314 10.40 -6.94 -9.57
C ASP A 314 11.05 -5.57 -9.33
N THR A 315 12.36 -5.52 -9.14
CA THR A 315 13.12 -4.27 -8.96
C THR A 315 13.06 -3.40 -10.21
N VAL A 316 13.15 -4.00 -11.40
CA VAL A 316 13.02 -3.28 -12.67
C VAL A 316 11.62 -2.69 -12.87
N VAL A 317 10.59 -3.32 -12.31
CA VAL A 317 9.19 -2.86 -12.43
C VAL A 317 8.81 -1.87 -11.35
N SER A 318 9.30 -2.05 -10.12
CA SER A 318 8.88 -1.29 -8.93
C SER A 318 9.88 -0.22 -8.46
N GLY A 319 11.10 -0.21 -9.01
CA GLY A 319 12.19 0.67 -8.54
C GLY A 319 12.68 0.35 -7.12
N ARG A 320 12.29 -0.80 -6.56
CA ARG A 320 12.74 -1.24 -5.23
C ARG A 320 14.12 -1.89 -5.29
N LEU A 321 14.93 -1.65 -4.28
CA LEU A 321 16.16 -2.39 -4.06
C LEU A 321 15.82 -3.87 -3.77
N PRO A 322 16.64 -4.84 -4.18
CA PRO A 322 16.40 -6.24 -3.85
C PRO A 322 16.38 -6.41 -2.33
N SER A 323 15.30 -6.96 -1.83
CA SER A 323 15.16 -7.27 -0.41
C SER A 323 16.06 -8.46 -0.05
N PRO A 324 16.69 -8.47 1.13
CA PRO A 324 17.48 -9.61 1.56
C PRO A 324 16.61 -10.87 1.68
N LEU A 325 17.19 -12.03 1.40
CA LEU A 325 16.60 -13.31 1.76
C LEU A 325 16.71 -13.54 3.26
N LEU A 326 15.67 -14.07 3.85
CA LEU A 326 15.66 -14.55 5.23
C LEU A 326 15.94 -16.05 5.22
N ILE A 327 16.80 -16.49 6.13
CA ILE A 327 17.20 -17.87 6.31
C ILE A 327 16.94 -18.20 7.78
N ASP A 328 15.92 -18.99 8.04
CA ASP A 328 15.49 -19.33 9.38
C ASP A 328 15.81 -20.81 9.67
N LYS A 329 16.13 -21.15 10.93
CA LYS A 329 16.17 -22.57 11.34
C LYS A 329 14.79 -23.18 11.19
N PHE A 330 14.69 -24.22 10.37
CA PHE A 330 13.46 -24.99 10.29
C PHE A 330 13.38 -25.98 11.45
N LEU A 331 12.30 -25.89 12.22
CA LEU A 331 12.01 -26.79 13.32
C LEU A 331 11.20 -27.98 12.80
N GLN A 332 11.79 -29.17 12.82
CA GLN A 332 11.10 -30.41 12.43
C GLN A 332 10.29 -30.94 13.62
N ASP A 333 9.17 -31.58 13.32
CA ASP A 333 8.29 -32.24 14.30
C ASP A 333 7.83 -31.28 15.43
N ALA A 334 7.73 -29.99 15.16
CA ALA A 334 7.22 -29.01 16.10
C ALA A 334 5.69 -28.92 16.02
N VAL A 335 5.05 -28.63 17.14
CA VAL A 335 3.65 -28.26 17.21
C VAL A 335 3.57 -26.73 17.18
N GLU A 336 2.83 -26.20 16.21
CA GLU A 336 2.58 -24.77 16.10
C GLU A 336 1.41 -24.38 17.00
N ILE A 337 1.59 -23.31 17.78
CA ILE A 337 0.55 -22.75 18.65
C ILE A 337 0.58 -21.24 18.44
N ASP A 338 -0.56 -20.68 18.01
CA ASP A 338 -0.77 -19.24 17.88
C ASP A 338 -1.46 -18.72 19.15
N VAL A 339 -0.98 -17.56 19.62
CA VAL A 339 -1.56 -16.88 20.78
C VAL A 339 -1.77 -15.41 20.43
N ASP A 340 -3.01 -14.96 20.47
CA ASP A 340 -3.37 -13.57 20.36
C ASP A 340 -3.48 -12.95 21.76
N ALA A 341 -2.91 -11.75 21.91
CA ALA A 341 -2.93 -11.01 23.16
C ALA A 341 -3.30 -9.57 22.93
N LEU A 342 -4.17 -9.02 23.78
CA LEU A 342 -4.57 -7.63 23.77
C LEU A 342 -4.08 -6.97 25.07
N PHE A 343 -3.34 -5.87 24.95
CA PHE A 343 -2.84 -5.08 26.05
C PHE A 343 -3.35 -3.64 25.95
N ASP A 344 -4.00 -3.15 26.99
CA ASP A 344 -4.58 -1.81 27.03
C ASP A 344 -3.66 -0.70 27.60
N GLY A 345 -2.47 -1.11 28.04
CA GLY A 345 -1.47 -0.26 28.70
C GLY A 345 -1.34 -0.54 30.19
N GLU A 346 -2.26 -1.30 30.80
CA GLU A 346 -2.28 -1.67 32.19
C GLU A 346 -2.41 -3.19 32.40
N GLU A 347 -3.33 -3.83 31.66
CA GLU A 347 -3.60 -5.27 31.76
C GLU A 347 -3.48 -5.97 30.41
N LEU A 348 -3.10 -7.27 30.47
CA LEU A 348 -3.00 -8.16 29.33
C LEU A 348 -4.28 -9.00 29.22
#